data_9fd16c2e2cfef46d26bf132bef9cb89f
#
_entry.id   9fd16c2e2cfef46d26bf132bef9cb89f
#
_cell.length_a   1.000
_cell.length_b   1.000
_cell.length_c   1.000
_cell.angle_alpha   90.00
_cell.angle_beta   90.00
_cell.angle_gamma   90.00
#
_symmetry.space_group_name_H-M   'P 1'
#
loop_
_entity.id
_entity.type
_entity.pdbx_description
1 polymer ?
#
loop_
_entity_poly.entity_id
_entity_poly.type
_entity_poly.pdbx_seq_one_letter_code
_entity_poly.pdbx_strand_id
1 'polypeptide(L)' 'MQTQVLSQLPDGSWDPQKVYPNPLLAYIAARKLSRSEQRRCRTVCTSGQVLDEILPG' A
#
# COMPACT_ATOMS: atom_id res chain seq x y z
N MET A 1 1.45 1.64 -15.34
CA MET A 1 2.61 1.48 -14.44
C MET A 1 2.21 0.59 -13.29
N GLN A 2 2.92 -0.52 -13.11
CA GLN A 2 2.62 -1.43 -12.02
C GLN A 2 2.95 -0.79 -10.68
N THR A 3 2.06 -1.01 -9.71
CA THR A 3 2.17 -0.41 -8.39
C THR A 3 1.87 -1.45 -7.33
N GLN A 4 2.77 -1.60 -6.37
CA GLN A 4 2.62 -2.58 -5.29
C GLN A 4 2.03 -1.92 -4.06
N VAL A 5 1.15 -2.64 -3.37
CA VAL A 5 0.61 -2.22 -2.07
C VAL A 5 1.40 -2.93 -0.98
N LEU A 6 1.84 -2.16 0.02
CA LEU A 6 2.53 -2.69 1.19
C LEU A 6 1.73 -2.31 2.43
N SER A 7 1.65 -3.21 3.41
CA SER A 7 1.07 -2.90 4.71
C SER A 7 2.14 -3.01 5.78
N GLN A 8 2.04 -2.18 6.81
CA GLN A 8 3.02 -2.18 7.89
C GLN A 8 2.62 -3.21 8.96
N LEU A 9 3.56 -4.07 9.32
CA LEU A 9 3.37 -5.05 10.38
C LEU A 9 3.59 -4.39 11.76
N PRO A 10 3.11 -5.05 12.83
CA PRO A 10 3.26 -4.50 14.19
C PRO A 10 4.70 -4.20 14.60
N ASP A 11 5.67 -4.92 14.02
CA ASP A 11 7.09 -4.70 14.32
C ASP A 11 7.70 -3.55 13.52
N GLY A 12 6.90 -2.90 12.66
CA GLY A 12 7.35 -1.78 11.84
C GLY A 12 7.82 -2.16 10.44
N SER A 13 7.98 -3.44 10.15
CA SER A 13 8.39 -3.88 8.81
C SER A 13 7.22 -3.79 7.83
N TRP A 14 7.53 -3.86 6.53
CA TRP A 14 6.53 -3.74 5.47
C TRP A 14 6.28 -5.09 4.83
N ASP A 15 5.01 -5.45 4.71
CA ASP A 15 4.55 -6.71 4.15
C ASP A 15 3.96 -6.48 2.76
N PRO A 16 4.59 -7.01 1.69
CA PRO A 16 4.02 -6.86 0.35
C PRO A 16 2.68 -7.57 0.24
N GLN A 17 1.66 -6.86 -0.30
CA GLN A 17 0.33 -7.43 -0.44
C GLN A 17 0.08 -7.85 -1.87
N LYS A 18 -0.12 -6.89 -2.77
CA LYS A 18 -0.52 -7.21 -4.13
C LYS A 18 -0.01 -6.16 -5.09
N VAL A 19 0.27 -6.57 -6.33
CA VAL A 19 0.66 -5.66 -7.41
C VAL A 19 -0.57 -5.37 -8.26
N TYR A 20 -0.77 -4.10 -8.57
CA TYR A 20 -1.88 -3.62 -9.39
C TYR A 20 -1.35 -2.99 -10.67
N PRO A 21 -2.15 -3.00 -11.77
CA PRO A 21 -1.65 -2.50 -13.06
C PRO A 21 -1.45 -1.00 -13.12
N ASN A 22 -2.04 -0.24 -12.20
CA ASN A 22 -1.86 1.21 -12.18
C ASN A 22 -1.98 1.77 -10.75
N PRO A 23 -1.49 3.01 -10.53
CA PRO A 23 -1.48 3.59 -9.18
C PRO A 23 -2.86 3.83 -8.58
N LEU A 24 -3.86 4.12 -9.41
CA LEU A 24 -5.21 4.40 -8.91
C LEU A 24 -5.82 3.16 -8.26
N LEU A 25 -5.71 2.01 -8.93
CA LEU A 25 -6.22 0.76 -8.37
C LEU A 25 -5.48 0.38 -7.09
N ALA A 26 -4.16 0.58 -7.08
CA ALA A 26 -3.35 0.31 -5.90
C ALA A 26 -3.78 1.20 -4.74
N TYR A 27 -4.03 2.48 -5.00
CA TYR A 27 -4.45 3.44 -3.98
C TYR A 27 -5.79 3.03 -3.36
N ILE A 28 -6.76 2.69 -4.21
CA ILE A 28 -8.09 2.26 -3.72
C ILE A 28 -7.96 1.01 -2.85
N ALA A 29 -7.19 0.04 -3.30
CA ALA A 29 -6.98 -1.20 -2.55
C ALA A 29 -6.25 -0.92 -1.22
N ALA A 30 -5.25 -0.05 -1.23
CA ALA A 30 -4.50 0.30 -0.03
C ALA A 30 -5.40 1.00 0.99
N ARG A 31 -6.30 1.87 0.54
CA ARG A 31 -7.24 2.53 1.44
C ARG A 31 -8.17 1.52 2.12
N LYS A 32 -8.69 0.58 1.35
CA LYS A 32 -9.57 -0.45 1.90
C LYS A 32 -8.83 -1.31 2.92
N LEU A 33 -7.62 -1.71 2.59
CA LEU A 33 -6.81 -2.54 3.47
C LEU A 33 -6.44 -1.80 4.76
N SER A 34 -6.03 -0.55 4.64
CA SER A 34 -5.67 0.26 5.80
C SER A 34 -6.83 0.41 6.76
N ARG A 35 -8.03 0.64 6.23
CA ARG A 35 -9.23 0.79 7.05
C ARG A 35 -9.64 -0.53 7.68
N SER A 36 -9.59 -1.60 6.89
CA SER A 36 -10.02 -2.92 7.32
C SER A 36 -9.12 -3.50 8.42
N GLU A 37 -7.81 -3.33 8.28
CA GLU A 37 -6.83 -3.92 9.20
C GLU A 37 -6.25 -2.92 10.19
N GLN A 38 -6.62 -1.65 10.09
CA GLN A 38 -6.11 -0.59 10.96
C GLN A 38 -4.59 -0.54 10.94
N ARG A 39 -4.02 -0.59 9.72
CA ARG A 39 -2.59 -0.57 9.51
C ARG A 39 -2.23 0.53 8.53
N ARG A 40 -1.03 1.09 8.69
CA ARG A 40 -0.47 2.00 7.71
C ARG A 40 -0.16 1.22 6.44
N CYS A 41 -0.56 1.75 5.29
CA CYS A 41 -0.29 1.15 3.98
C CYS A 41 0.41 2.17 3.10
N ARG A 42 1.14 1.69 2.10
CA ARG A 42 1.74 2.57 1.10
C ARG A 42 1.70 1.90 -0.26
N THR A 43 1.75 2.73 -1.29
CA THR A 43 1.85 2.27 -2.66
C THR A 43 3.23 2.62 -3.19
N VAL A 44 3.85 1.66 -3.87
CA VAL A 44 5.23 1.79 -4.35
C VAL A 44 5.28 1.39 -5.82
N CYS A 45 5.87 2.21 -6.66
CA CYS A 45 6.04 1.88 -8.06
C CYS A 45 7.20 0.90 -8.26
N THR A 46 7.35 0.41 -9.50
CA THR A 46 8.37 -0.60 -9.81
C THR A 46 9.80 -0.10 -9.60
N SER A 47 10.00 1.21 -9.61
CA SER A 47 11.32 1.79 -9.33
C SER A 47 11.64 1.90 -7.84
N GLY A 48 10.68 1.54 -6.98
CA GLY A 48 10.86 1.64 -5.54
C GLY A 48 10.41 2.95 -4.94
N GLN A 49 9.88 3.87 -5.76
CA GLN A 49 9.41 5.15 -5.26
C GLN A 49 8.06 5.01 -4.58
N VAL A 50 7.94 5.56 -3.38
CA VAL A 50 6.66 5.59 -2.66
C VAL A 50 5.78 6.66 -3.29
N LEU A 51 4.60 6.25 -3.76
CA LEU A 51 3.65 7.16 -4.41
C LEU A 51 2.65 7.75 -3.42
N ASP A 52 2.11 6.91 -2.55
CA ASP A 52 1.14 7.32 -1.55
C ASP A 52 1.42 6.63 -0.24
N GLU A 53 1.06 7.30 0.85
CA GLU A 53 1.12 6.71 2.18
C GLU A 53 -0.24 6.92 2.84
N ILE A 54 -0.87 5.84 3.28
CA ILE A 54 -2.24 5.85 3.75
C ILE A 54 -2.26 5.44 5.21
N LEU A 55 -2.79 6.32 6.04
CA LEU A 55 -2.90 6.08 7.47
C LEU A 55 -4.26 5.46 7.78
N PRO A 56 -4.33 4.58 8.80
CA PRO A 56 -5.61 4.06 9.26
C PRO A 56 -6.44 5.23 9.81
N GLY A 57 -7.66 5.32 9.32
CA GLY A 57 -8.43 6.50 9.67
C GLY A 57 -9.70 6.23 10.37
#